data_4715ad7acb0a95ee130e4c92cf770546
#
_entry.id   4715ad7acb0a95ee130e4c92cf770546
#
_cell.length_a   1.000
_cell.length_b   1.000
_cell.length_c   1.000
_cell.angle_alpha   90.00
_cell.angle_beta   90.00
_cell.angle_gamma   90.00
#
_symmetry.space_group_name_H-M   'P 1'
#
loop_
_entity.id
_entity.type
_entity.pdbx_description
1 polymer ?
#
loop_
_entity_poly.entity_id
_entity_poly.type
_entity_poly.pdbx_seq_one_letter_code
_entity_poly.pdbx_strand_id
1 'polypeptide(L)'
;MSDSFLERLATQLAEHEDVRLQVYDDATGRPILPGDTVQGHPTIGVGRKLDDDRGVSHDEAMMLLQNDLVWVARKAETYGFWGKLDTARQMVVMNMIFNMGNRFDGFKKMHAAMDAGDYAEAAVQMLDSRWAAQVKGRANMLADQMREGVVK
;
A
#
# COMPACT_ATOMS: atom_id res chain seq x y z
N MET A 1 -11.84 12.45 30.75
CA MET A 1 -10.39 12.79 30.66
C MET A 1 -10.29 13.88 29.59
N SER A 2 -9.47 14.92 29.84
CA SER A 2 -9.26 15.96 28.85
C SER A 2 -8.26 15.50 27.79
N ASP A 3 -8.42 15.95 26.54
CA ASP A 3 -7.48 15.64 25.44
C ASP A 3 -6.04 16.01 25.81
N SER A 4 -5.84 17.15 26.48
CA SER A 4 -4.52 17.59 26.96
C SER A 4 -3.85 16.67 27.98
N PHE A 5 -4.61 15.89 28.73
CA PHE A 5 -4.06 14.88 29.65
C PHE A 5 -3.52 13.68 28.86
N LEU A 6 -4.30 13.16 27.91
CA LEU A 6 -3.89 12.03 27.09
C LEU A 6 -2.70 12.37 26.20
N GLU A 7 -2.64 13.57 25.64
CA GLU A 7 -1.50 14.04 24.86
C GLU A 7 -0.21 14.09 25.67
N ARG A 8 -0.26 14.65 26.89
CA ARG A 8 0.90 14.69 27.78
C ARG A 8 1.36 13.31 28.22
N LEU A 9 0.40 12.42 28.52
CA LEU A 9 0.71 11.03 28.87
C LEU A 9 1.34 10.29 27.68
N ALA A 10 0.81 10.48 26.47
CA ALA A 10 1.38 9.90 25.25
C ALA A 10 2.81 10.36 25.01
N THR A 11 3.10 11.65 25.19
CA THR A 11 4.47 12.19 25.12
C THR A 11 5.38 11.52 26.14
N GLN A 12 4.95 11.44 27.37
CA GLN A 12 5.72 10.80 28.45
C GLN A 12 6.00 9.32 28.17
N LEU A 13 5.00 8.59 27.67
CA LEU A 13 5.15 7.18 27.31
C LEU A 13 6.10 7.00 26.14
N ALA A 14 6.01 7.86 25.12
CA ALA A 14 6.89 7.80 23.96
C ALA A 14 8.37 8.15 24.31
N GLU A 15 8.59 8.92 25.36
CA GLU A 15 9.94 9.21 25.90
C GLU A 15 10.50 8.04 26.73
N HIS A 16 9.63 7.31 27.43
CA HIS A 16 10.03 6.19 28.29
C HIS A 16 10.14 4.88 27.55
N GLU A 17 9.30 4.69 26.54
CA GLU A 17 9.28 3.52 25.67
C GLU A 17 9.90 3.88 24.33
N ASP A 18 10.78 3.03 23.81
CA ASP A 18 11.33 3.24 22.47
C ASP A 18 10.23 3.21 21.42
N VAL A 19 10.19 4.24 20.57
CA VAL A 19 9.30 4.24 19.39
C VAL A 19 9.91 3.37 18.29
N ARG A 20 9.44 2.14 18.17
CA ARG A 20 9.94 1.15 17.21
C ARG A 20 9.10 1.17 15.94
N LEU A 21 9.69 1.61 14.82
CA LEU A 21 9.01 1.73 13.52
C LEU A 21 8.96 0.41 12.73
N GLN A 22 9.70 -0.59 13.17
CA GLN A 22 9.67 -1.94 12.61
C GLN A 22 9.16 -2.91 13.65
N VAL A 23 8.45 -3.96 13.18
CA VAL A 23 7.96 -5.00 14.06
C VAL A 23 9.14 -5.74 14.71
N TYR A 24 9.02 -6.00 16.00
CA TYR A 24 10.01 -6.70 16.80
C TYR A 24 9.36 -7.71 17.75
N ASP A 25 10.14 -8.67 18.19
CA ASP A 25 9.76 -9.64 19.23
C ASP A 25 9.98 -9.01 20.62
N ASP A 26 8.92 -8.83 21.41
CA ASP A 26 9.00 -8.15 22.71
C ASP A 26 9.81 -8.94 23.76
N ALA A 27 9.93 -10.26 23.62
CA ALA A 27 10.76 -11.08 24.50
C ALA A 27 12.27 -10.93 24.23
N THR A 28 12.67 -10.65 23.00
CA THR A 28 14.08 -10.59 22.60
C THR A 28 14.56 -9.18 22.26
N GLY A 29 13.64 -8.25 22.01
CA GLY A 29 13.90 -6.90 21.52
C GLY A 29 14.45 -6.86 20.07
N ARG A 30 14.51 -7.97 19.35
CA ARG A 30 15.05 -8.06 17.98
C ARG A 30 13.97 -7.79 16.93
N PRO A 31 14.32 -7.13 15.81
CA PRO A 31 13.42 -7.08 14.65
C PRO A 31 13.04 -8.50 14.19
N ILE A 32 11.79 -8.67 13.79
CA ILE A 32 11.30 -9.93 13.21
C ILE A 32 11.57 -9.90 11.71
N LEU A 33 12.30 -10.89 11.21
CA LEU A 33 12.60 -11.07 9.79
C LEU A 33 11.81 -12.25 9.21
N PRO A 34 11.64 -12.32 7.87
CA PRO A 34 10.98 -13.46 7.23
C PRO A 34 11.65 -14.79 7.60
N GLY A 35 10.86 -15.72 8.15
CA GLY A 35 11.33 -17.03 8.60
C GLY A 35 11.72 -17.13 10.07
N ASP A 36 11.72 -16.01 10.80
CA ASP A 36 11.99 -16.02 12.23
C ASP A 36 10.84 -16.67 13.02
N THR A 37 11.21 -17.33 14.11
CA THR A 37 10.25 -17.81 15.12
C THR A 37 10.15 -16.77 16.23
N VAL A 38 8.97 -16.23 16.43
CA VAL A 38 8.68 -15.26 17.49
C VAL A 38 8.60 -15.98 18.84
N GLN A 39 9.35 -15.50 19.85
CA GLN A 39 9.38 -16.08 21.20
C GLN A 39 8.38 -15.41 22.12
N GLY A 40 8.18 -14.10 21.97
CA GLY A 40 7.19 -13.32 22.69
C GLY A 40 6.03 -12.93 21.77
N HIS A 41 5.78 -11.63 21.66
CA HIS A 41 4.73 -11.06 20.81
C HIS A 41 5.32 -10.15 19.74
N PRO A 42 4.81 -10.22 18.49
CA PRO A 42 5.14 -9.24 17.48
C PRO A 42 4.60 -7.86 17.89
N THR A 43 5.51 -6.93 18.13
CA THR A 43 5.21 -5.63 18.73
C THR A 43 5.74 -4.50 17.84
N ILE A 44 5.05 -3.35 17.79
CA ILE A 44 5.44 -2.19 16.99
C ILE A 44 5.08 -0.87 17.71
N GLY A 45 5.66 0.24 17.27
CA GLY A 45 5.36 1.56 17.80
C GLY A 45 5.82 1.72 19.25
N VAL A 46 4.93 2.19 20.09
CA VAL A 46 5.12 2.34 21.53
C VAL A 46 4.48 1.12 22.22
N GLY A 47 5.12 -0.05 22.10
CA GLY A 47 4.70 -1.28 22.79
C GLY A 47 3.37 -1.89 22.31
N ARG A 48 2.90 -1.60 21.06
CA ARG A 48 1.66 -2.18 20.53
C ARG A 48 1.89 -3.62 20.08
N LYS A 49 1.30 -4.60 20.78
CA LYS A 49 1.24 -6.00 20.34
C LYS A 49 0.29 -6.15 19.17
N LEU A 50 0.71 -6.89 18.15
CA LEU A 50 -0.05 -7.08 16.91
C LEU A 50 -0.89 -8.38 16.91
N ASP A 51 -0.57 -9.32 17.78
CA ASP A 51 -1.22 -10.63 17.90
C ASP A 51 -2.21 -10.73 19.07
N ASP A 52 -2.47 -9.62 19.76
CA ASP A 52 -3.56 -9.55 20.75
C ASP A 52 -4.89 -9.20 20.05
N ASP A 53 -6.01 -9.35 20.77
CA ASP A 53 -7.37 -9.10 20.25
C ASP A 53 -7.58 -7.65 19.77
N ARG A 54 -6.70 -6.73 20.17
CA ARG A 54 -6.81 -5.31 19.81
C ARG A 54 -6.33 -5.04 18.39
N GLY A 55 -5.24 -5.69 17.93
CA GLY A 55 -4.63 -5.48 16.61
C GLY A 55 -4.45 -3.99 16.28
N VAL A 56 -4.94 -3.55 15.12
CA VAL A 56 -5.06 -2.15 14.71
C VAL A 56 -6.54 -1.78 14.52
N SER A 57 -6.92 -0.56 14.90
CA SER A 57 -8.27 -0.05 14.67
C SER A 57 -8.51 0.28 13.19
N HIS A 58 -9.78 0.46 12.81
CA HIS A 58 -10.13 0.92 11.47
C HIS A 58 -9.45 2.25 11.10
N ASP A 59 -9.45 3.23 12.02
CA ASP A 59 -8.84 4.53 11.79
C ASP A 59 -7.32 4.44 11.62
N GLU A 60 -6.65 3.61 12.43
CA GLU A 60 -5.23 3.32 12.28
C GLU A 60 -4.94 2.65 10.92
N ALA A 61 -5.77 1.70 10.49
CA ALA A 61 -5.63 1.05 9.19
C ALA A 61 -5.81 2.05 8.03
N MET A 62 -6.77 2.96 8.13
CA MET A 62 -6.98 4.01 7.13
C MET A 62 -5.85 5.04 7.11
N MET A 63 -5.26 5.35 8.26
CA MET A 63 -4.08 6.22 8.33
C MET A 63 -2.86 5.55 7.65
N LEU A 64 -2.63 4.27 7.89
CA LEU A 64 -1.58 3.50 7.20
C LEU A 64 -1.81 3.50 5.68
N LEU A 65 -3.04 3.26 5.24
CA LEU A 65 -3.39 3.33 3.82
C LEU A 65 -3.09 4.70 3.20
N GLN A 66 -3.45 5.79 3.87
CA GLN A 66 -3.15 7.15 3.38
C GLN A 66 -1.65 7.38 3.24
N ASN A 67 -0.85 6.94 4.20
CA ASN A 67 0.60 7.03 4.14
C ASN A 67 1.17 6.21 2.97
N ASP A 68 0.65 5.01 2.75
CA ASP A 68 1.05 4.15 1.62
C ASP A 68 0.70 4.79 0.27
N LEU A 69 -0.47 5.44 0.16
CA LEU A 69 -0.89 6.13 -1.05
C LEU A 69 0.00 7.32 -1.41
N VAL A 70 0.64 7.98 -0.45
CA VAL A 70 1.65 9.03 -0.72
C VAL A 70 2.86 8.42 -1.46
N TRP A 71 3.33 7.26 -1.04
CA TRP A 71 4.41 6.55 -1.73
C TRP A 71 3.97 6.09 -3.11
N VAL A 72 2.77 5.52 -3.23
CA VAL A 72 2.19 5.08 -4.51
C VAL A 72 2.10 6.23 -5.52
N ALA A 73 1.62 7.40 -5.08
CA ALA A 73 1.51 8.59 -5.92
C ALA A 73 2.88 9.04 -6.43
N ARG A 74 3.88 9.15 -5.54
CA ARG A 74 5.25 9.50 -5.91
C ARG A 74 5.85 8.52 -6.93
N LYS A 75 5.60 7.22 -6.75
CA LYS A 75 6.03 6.20 -7.70
C LYS A 75 5.32 6.37 -9.05
N ALA A 76 4.01 6.60 -9.06
CA ALA A 76 3.22 6.79 -10.28
C ALA A 76 3.71 8.01 -11.10
N GLU A 77 4.04 9.11 -10.42
CA GLU A 77 4.55 10.34 -11.04
C GLU A 77 5.90 10.16 -11.76
N THR A 78 6.64 9.10 -11.47
CA THR A 78 7.93 8.83 -12.16
C THR A 78 7.74 8.30 -13.58
N TYR A 79 6.54 7.85 -13.96
CA TYR A 79 6.28 7.32 -15.30
C TYR A 79 5.93 8.42 -16.30
N GLY A 80 6.55 8.38 -17.49
CA GLY A 80 6.35 9.39 -18.53
C GLY A 80 4.91 9.53 -19.03
N PHE A 81 4.12 8.44 -18.96
CA PHE A 81 2.71 8.45 -19.33
C PHE A 81 1.78 9.09 -18.29
N TRP A 82 2.23 9.29 -17.05
CA TRP A 82 1.39 9.71 -15.94
C TRP A 82 0.56 10.97 -16.23
N GLY A 83 1.22 12.02 -16.74
CA GLY A 83 0.57 13.29 -17.05
C GLY A 83 -0.39 13.26 -18.23
N LYS A 84 -0.41 12.15 -19.00
CA LYS A 84 -1.32 11.95 -20.15
C LYS A 84 -2.63 11.27 -19.72
N LEU A 85 -2.67 10.68 -18.53
CA LEU A 85 -3.82 9.93 -18.03
C LEU A 85 -4.84 10.85 -17.38
N ASP A 86 -6.12 10.57 -17.64
CA ASP A 86 -7.22 11.13 -16.86
C ASP A 86 -7.26 10.50 -15.45
N THR A 87 -8.05 11.08 -14.58
CA THR A 87 -8.17 10.65 -13.17
C THR A 87 -8.55 9.17 -13.04
N ALA A 88 -9.47 8.67 -13.87
CA ALA A 88 -9.89 7.27 -13.78
C ALA A 88 -8.73 6.32 -14.10
N ARG A 89 -7.94 6.61 -15.14
CA ARG A 89 -6.77 5.82 -15.52
C ARG A 89 -5.62 5.96 -14.54
N GLN A 90 -5.41 7.16 -13.98
CA GLN A 90 -4.46 7.36 -12.88
C GLN A 90 -4.79 6.47 -11.68
N MET A 91 -6.08 6.35 -11.30
CA MET A 91 -6.52 5.45 -10.23
C MET A 91 -6.21 3.99 -10.54
N VAL A 92 -6.34 3.54 -11.80
CA VAL A 92 -5.95 2.17 -12.20
C VAL A 92 -4.46 1.94 -11.96
N VAL A 93 -3.61 2.85 -12.43
CA VAL A 93 -2.15 2.75 -12.26
C VAL A 93 -1.78 2.71 -10.78
N MET A 94 -2.34 3.62 -9.97
CA MET A 94 -2.08 3.64 -8.53
C MET A 94 -2.56 2.37 -7.84
N ASN A 95 -3.72 1.83 -8.21
CA ASN A 95 -4.25 0.58 -7.67
C ASN A 95 -3.33 -0.61 -7.97
N MET A 96 -2.78 -0.69 -9.18
CA MET A 96 -1.81 -1.71 -9.55
C MET A 96 -0.49 -1.55 -8.78
N ILE A 97 0.04 -0.33 -8.66
CA ILE A 97 1.26 -0.06 -7.90
C ILE A 97 1.06 -0.41 -6.42
N PHE A 98 -0.05 -0.01 -5.82
CA PHE A 98 -0.38 -0.36 -4.43
C PHE A 98 -0.37 -1.87 -4.20
N ASN A 99 -0.93 -2.64 -5.14
CA ASN A 99 -1.01 -4.10 -5.03
C ASN A 99 0.34 -4.81 -5.25
N MET A 100 1.18 -4.34 -6.16
CA MET A 100 2.37 -5.09 -6.60
C MET A 100 3.71 -4.34 -6.43
N GLY A 101 3.69 -3.08 -6.02
CA GLY A 101 4.89 -2.28 -5.80
C GLY A 101 5.74 -2.14 -7.07
N ASN A 102 7.05 -2.33 -6.93
CA ASN A 102 8.00 -2.23 -8.03
C ASN A 102 7.82 -3.29 -9.13
N ARG A 103 7.04 -4.36 -8.89
CA ARG A 103 6.72 -5.33 -9.95
C ARG A 103 5.89 -4.70 -11.07
N PHE A 104 5.25 -3.56 -10.84
CA PHE A 104 4.57 -2.78 -11.86
C PHE A 104 5.52 -2.34 -12.99
N ASP A 105 6.81 -2.13 -12.71
CA ASP A 105 7.84 -1.78 -13.71
C ASP A 105 7.99 -2.86 -14.81
N GLY A 106 7.54 -4.08 -14.54
CA GLY A 106 7.55 -5.18 -15.49
C GLY A 106 6.46 -5.14 -16.57
N PHE A 107 5.46 -4.27 -16.42
CA PHE A 107 4.34 -4.12 -17.38
C PHE A 107 4.70 -3.27 -18.61
N LYS A 108 5.84 -3.53 -19.21
CA LYS A 108 6.44 -2.71 -20.28
C LYS A 108 5.53 -2.47 -21.47
N LYS A 109 4.77 -3.49 -21.93
CA LYS A 109 3.84 -3.36 -23.05
C LYS A 109 2.65 -2.47 -22.69
N MET A 110 2.11 -2.62 -21.47
CA MET A 110 1.06 -1.74 -20.95
C MET A 110 1.57 -0.28 -20.87
N HIS A 111 2.79 -0.07 -20.36
CA HIS A 111 3.40 1.26 -20.28
C HIS A 111 3.53 1.89 -21.69
N ALA A 112 4.02 1.14 -22.67
CA ALA A 112 4.13 1.62 -24.05
C ALA A 112 2.76 1.98 -24.65
N ALA A 113 1.73 1.17 -24.38
CA ALA A 113 0.36 1.45 -24.84
C ALA A 113 -0.19 2.73 -24.19
N MET A 114 0.02 2.93 -22.89
CA MET A 114 -0.39 4.17 -22.20
C MET A 114 0.37 5.39 -22.72
N ASP A 115 1.67 5.27 -23.01
CA ASP A 115 2.45 6.35 -23.62
C ASP A 115 1.93 6.74 -25.01
N ALA A 116 1.47 5.77 -25.78
CA ALA A 116 0.85 5.96 -27.09
C ALA A 116 -0.62 6.44 -27.03
N GLY A 117 -1.24 6.46 -25.84
CA GLY A 117 -2.66 6.76 -25.68
C GLY A 117 -3.59 5.61 -26.10
N ASP A 118 -3.05 4.41 -26.31
CA ASP A 118 -3.82 3.20 -26.65
C ASP A 118 -4.28 2.49 -25.38
N TYR A 119 -5.32 3.01 -24.77
CA TYR A 119 -5.86 2.48 -23.52
C TYR A 119 -6.60 1.14 -23.70
N ALA A 120 -7.05 0.84 -24.91
CA ALA A 120 -7.63 -0.46 -25.22
C ALA A 120 -6.53 -1.54 -25.16
N GLU A 121 -5.39 -1.30 -25.81
CA GLU A 121 -4.23 -2.19 -25.73
C GLU A 121 -3.66 -2.27 -24.32
N ALA A 122 -3.59 -1.16 -23.59
CA ALA A 122 -3.16 -1.17 -22.19
C ALA A 122 -4.03 -2.13 -21.35
N ALA A 123 -5.35 -2.10 -21.52
CA ALA A 123 -6.28 -3.01 -20.85
C ALA A 123 -6.06 -4.48 -21.24
N VAL A 124 -5.77 -4.77 -22.51
CA VAL A 124 -5.41 -6.12 -22.97
C VAL A 124 -4.15 -6.61 -22.26
N GLN A 125 -3.11 -5.78 -22.20
CA GLN A 125 -1.85 -6.14 -21.56
C GLN A 125 -1.97 -6.30 -20.02
N MET A 126 -2.91 -5.60 -19.38
CA MET A 126 -3.26 -5.83 -17.98
C MET A 126 -3.80 -7.25 -17.78
N LEU A 127 -4.73 -7.68 -18.64
CA LEU A 127 -5.38 -8.99 -18.52
C LEU A 127 -4.46 -10.15 -18.93
N ASP A 128 -3.53 -9.91 -19.87
CA ASP A 128 -2.48 -10.87 -20.26
C ASP A 128 -1.33 -10.86 -19.26
N SER A 129 -1.62 -11.11 -18.00
CA SER A 129 -0.61 -11.08 -16.93
C SER A 129 -0.89 -12.08 -15.81
N ARG A 130 0.17 -12.50 -15.11
CA ARG A 130 0.04 -13.31 -13.89
C ARG A 130 -0.72 -12.57 -12.79
N TRP A 131 -0.59 -11.26 -12.74
CA TRP A 131 -1.32 -10.43 -11.80
C TRP A 131 -2.84 -10.55 -12.01
N ALA A 132 -3.31 -10.49 -13.25
CA ALA A 132 -4.75 -10.65 -13.56
C ALA A 132 -5.29 -12.00 -13.09
N ALA A 133 -4.51 -13.08 -13.26
CA ALA A 133 -4.88 -14.41 -12.76
C ALA A 133 -4.97 -14.45 -11.22
N GLN A 134 -4.17 -13.68 -10.51
CA GLN A 134 -4.17 -13.61 -9.03
C GLN A 134 -5.36 -12.82 -8.48
N VAL A 135 -5.67 -11.65 -9.08
CA VAL A 135 -6.70 -10.73 -8.56
C VAL A 135 -8.07 -10.87 -9.23
N LYS A 136 -8.18 -11.72 -10.26
CA LYS A 136 -9.43 -12.16 -10.91
C LYS A 136 -10.39 -11.01 -11.29
N GLY A 137 -11.59 -10.97 -10.71
CA GLY A 137 -12.63 -9.97 -11.03
C GLY A 137 -12.16 -8.51 -10.88
N ARG A 138 -11.25 -8.24 -9.95
CA ARG A 138 -10.64 -6.90 -9.80
C ARG A 138 -9.82 -6.50 -11.05
N ALA A 139 -9.11 -7.45 -11.67
CA ALA A 139 -8.38 -7.16 -12.90
C ALA A 139 -9.31 -6.77 -14.05
N ASN A 140 -10.44 -7.44 -14.21
CA ASN A 140 -11.43 -7.12 -15.23
C ASN A 140 -12.00 -5.71 -15.03
N MET A 141 -12.42 -5.39 -13.81
CA MET A 141 -12.95 -4.07 -13.46
C MET A 141 -11.93 -2.95 -13.75
N LEU A 142 -10.67 -3.14 -13.35
CA LEU A 142 -9.62 -2.15 -13.60
C LEU A 142 -9.24 -2.05 -15.09
N ALA A 143 -9.29 -3.17 -15.85
CA ALA A 143 -9.07 -3.15 -17.29
C ALA A 143 -10.20 -2.42 -18.03
N ASP A 144 -11.45 -2.59 -17.61
CA ASP A 144 -12.58 -1.83 -18.13
C ASP A 144 -12.46 -0.34 -17.82
N GLN A 145 -12.06 0.00 -16.59
CA GLN A 145 -11.79 1.38 -16.19
C GLN A 145 -10.62 1.99 -17.02
N MET A 146 -9.55 1.24 -17.28
CA MET A 146 -8.45 1.66 -18.14
C MET A 146 -8.94 1.95 -19.57
N ARG A 147 -9.76 1.07 -20.13
CA ARG A 147 -10.29 1.20 -21.49
C ARG A 147 -11.24 2.38 -21.63
N GLU A 148 -12.18 2.51 -20.69
CA GLU A 148 -13.30 3.47 -20.78
C GLU A 148 -12.96 4.85 -20.20
N GLY A 149 -12.02 4.96 -19.28
CA GLY A 149 -11.70 6.21 -18.56
C GLY A 149 -12.80 6.64 -17.58
N VAL A 150 -13.58 5.68 -17.08
CA VAL A 150 -14.67 5.90 -16.12
C VAL A 150 -14.40 5.05 -14.87
N VAL A 151 -14.51 5.66 -13.70
CA VAL A 151 -14.33 4.97 -12.41
C VAL A 151 -15.43 3.91 -12.25
N LYS A 152 -15.03 2.69 -11.88
CA LYS A 152 -15.90 1.52 -11.67
C LYS A 152 -16.08 1.20 -10.19
#